data_4d467878394ae8597b8647dbf8c4815b
#
_entry.id   4d467878394ae8597b8647dbf8c4815b
#
_cell.length_a   1.000
_cell.length_b   1.000
_cell.length_c   1.000
_cell.angle_alpha   90.00
_cell.angle_beta   90.00
_cell.angle_gamma   90.00
#
_symmetry.space_group_name_H-M   'P 1'
#
loop_
_entity.id
_entity.type
_entity.pdbx_description
1 polymer ?
#
loop_
_entity_poly.entity_id
_entity_poly.type
_entity_poly.pdbx_seq_one_letter_code
_entity_poly.pdbx_strand_id
1 'polypeptide(L)'
;MNPKRSRFSIRILAAWIVLGWSLGAQHAATKSRTVVPKVWDEAALKDWVTPVAGLNVRPTHMSEEEYYSMPESILRSYPIYMPGREPKGYWEMLQRIGPESLVKPENLKTREDWIATGRLVFEQASLPQMISLDPRVISEMRSPEFLQGHHVEPDSDGAIPGFRWVPTSRGVGLSRGGSCVGCHSLTRTDGLRISGAPARAEISRARRFPSNGIRADYMESANHLIRGASPFFMADGNLGNELYQAWGVPWLKDDPNKRLTSLSLDEYNALVTAERMGGAITRWNGSIFFPAKIPDLIGVKDRKYLDHTATHLNRGIGDLMRYAAQVSFAEVADFGSYHMLSPSTKRVRERWPDSALYAVALYIYSLQPPPNPNLFDEKAKAGQKIFAREGCARCHTPPLYTNNKLTLARGFTLPSDKAAALDVLPISVGTDPGLALKTRKGTGYYKVPSLKGVWYRGHYLHDGSAASLEEMFDPGRLEETYVPGGWLPPGQKTRAIKGHTFGLKLNPTEREQLIAFLRTL
;
A
#
# COMPACT_ATOMS: atom_id res chain seq x y z
N MET A 1 -53.41 -67.63 14.01
CA MET A 1 -52.98 -69.03 13.83
C MET A 1 -51.50 -69.09 13.62
N ASN A 2 -50.85 -69.70 14.54
CA ASN A 2 -49.41 -70.03 14.64
C ASN A 2 -49.02 -71.18 13.67
N PRO A 3 -47.80 -71.66 13.68
CA PRO A 3 -46.40 -71.14 13.63
C PRO A 3 -45.46 -71.99 12.72
N LYS A 4 -44.16 -71.80 12.81
CA LYS A 4 -43.06 -72.80 12.96
C LYS A 4 -41.79 -72.28 12.24
N ARG A 5 -40.72 -71.97 13.00
CA ARG A 5 -39.56 -72.83 13.40
C ARG A 5 -38.86 -73.41 12.21
N SER A 6 -37.59 -73.24 12.06
CA SER A 6 -36.30 -73.35 12.68
C SER A 6 -35.36 -74.00 11.64
N ARG A 7 -34.11 -73.66 11.57
CA ARG A 7 -32.98 -74.47 12.09
C ARG A 7 -31.61 -73.87 11.65
N PHE A 8 -30.75 -73.82 12.60
CA PHE A 8 -29.28 -73.76 12.55
C PHE A 8 -28.65 -74.69 11.50
N SER A 9 -27.54 -74.18 10.88
CA SER A 9 -26.42 -75.06 10.56
C SER A 9 -25.11 -74.27 10.53
N ILE A 10 -24.24 -74.59 11.43
CA ILE A 10 -22.82 -74.24 11.55
C ILE A 10 -22.04 -75.16 10.59
N ARG A 11 -21.10 -74.60 9.82
CA ARG A 11 -19.88 -75.27 9.33
C ARG A 11 -18.82 -74.20 9.01
N ILE A 12 -17.83 -74.02 9.89
CA ILE A 12 -16.47 -74.60 9.91
C ILE A 12 -15.57 -74.11 8.77
N LEU A 13 -14.62 -73.26 9.21
CA LEU A 13 -13.26 -72.99 8.80
C LEU A 13 -12.73 -73.57 7.48
N ALA A 14 -12.13 -72.66 6.70
CA ALA A 14 -10.84 -72.91 6.02
C ALA A 14 -10.07 -71.59 5.97
N ALA A 15 -8.97 -71.54 6.69
CA ALA A 15 -7.99 -70.45 6.66
C ALA A 15 -7.15 -70.60 5.39
N TRP A 16 -7.12 -69.56 4.57
CA TRP A 16 -6.07 -69.36 3.56
C TRP A 16 -5.25 -68.13 3.97
N ILE A 17 -4.02 -68.43 4.43
CA ILE A 17 -2.97 -67.43 4.62
C ILE A 17 -2.46 -67.11 3.21
N VAL A 18 -2.84 -65.95 2.71
CA VAL A 18 -2.16 -65.35 1.55
C VAL A 18 -1.21 -64.28 2.09
N LEU A 19 0.07 -64.60 2.10
CA LEU A 19 1.13 -63.59 2.25
C LEU A 19 1.05 -62.63 1.07
N GLY A 20 0.35 -61.53 1.25
CA GLY A 20 0.42 -60.41 0.37
C GLY A 20 1.63 -59.54 0.71
N TRP A 21 2.64 -59.57 -0.15
CA TRP A 21 3.70 -58.59 -0.14
C TRP A 21 3.09 -57.21 -0.38
N SER A 22 2.93 -56.43 0.70
CA SER A 22 2.65 -55.00 0.57
C SER A 22 3.93 -54.30 0.09
N LEU A 23 4.06 -54.16 -1.20
CA LEU A 23 4.92 -53.13 -1.80
C LEU A 23 4.39 -51.78 -1.33
N GLY A 24 4.96 -51.31 -0.24
CA GLY A 24 4.82 -49.91 0.16
C GLY A 24 5.37 -49.03 -0.95
N ALA A 25 4.52 -48.59 -1.85
CA ALA A 25 4.80 -47.47 -2.71
C ALA A 25 4.96 -46.26 -1.80
N GLN A 26 6.17 -46.02 -1.30
CA GLN A 26 6.57 -44.72 -0.82
C GLN A 26 6.42 -43.79 -2.03
N HIS A 27 5.29 -43.10 -2.11
CA HIS A 27 5.20 -41.88 -2.87
C HIS A 27 6.19 -40.91 -2.22
N ALA A 28 7.44 -40.95 -2.70
CA ALA A 28 8.33 -39.83 -2.56
C ALA A 28 7.62 -38.67 -3.25
N ALA A 29 6.92 -37.84 -2.45
CA ALA A 29 6.44 -36.56 -2.89
C ALA A 29 7.67 -35.82 -3.40
N THR A 30 7.90 -35.84 -4.70
CA THR A 30 8.84 -34.98 -5.38
C THR A 30 8.48 -33.58 -4.93
N LYS A 31 9.29 -33.03 -4.00
CA LYS A 31 9.15 -31.63 -3.56
C LYS A 31 9.28 -30.78 -4.81
N SER A 32 8.17 -30.44 -5.42
CA SER A 32 8.11 -29.52 -6.54
C SER A 32 8.80 -28.24 -6.10
N ARG A 33 9.96 -27.97 -6.69
CA ARG A 33 10.66 -26.71 -6.46
C ARG A 33 9.72 -25.58 -6.88
N THR A 34 9.41 -24.66 -5.97
CA THR A 34 8.56 -23.52 -6.27
C THR A 34 9.16 -22.76 -7.46
N VAL A 35 8.41 -22.67 -8.55
CA VAL A 35 8.81 -21.88 -9.71
C VAL A 35 8.44 -20.43 -9.41
N VAL A 36 9.44 -19.57 -9.23
CA VAL A 36 9.26 -18.14 -9.08
C VAL A 36 8.94 -17.56 -10.46
N PRO A 37 7.80 -16.88 -10.64
CA PRO A 37 7.48 -16.23 -11.90
C PRO A 37 8.50 -15.14 -12.24
N LYS A 38 8.84 -15.00 -13.51
CA LYS A 38 9.60 -13.86 -14.00
C LYS A 38 8.77 -12.60 -13.84
N VAL A 39 9.31 -11.58 -13.12
CA VAL A 39 8.54 -10.40 -12.78
C VAL A 39 8.40 -9.46 -13.98
N TRP A 40 9.48 -9.26 -14.73
CA TRP A 40 9.52 -8.35 -15.87
C TRP A 40 9.59 -9.18 -17.16
N ASP A 41 8.44 -9.37 -17.78
CA ASP A 41 8.23 -10.21 -18.95
C ASP A 41 7.42 -9.42 -19.98
N GLU A 42 7.89 -9.33 -21.21
CA GLU A 42 7.27 -8.51 -22.26
C GLU A 42 5.81 -8.90 -22.54
N ALA A 43 5.52 -10.19 -22.54
CA ALA A 43 4.15 -10.67 -22.75
C ALA A 43 3.24 -10.30 -21.57
N ALA A 44 3.75 -10.36 -20.36
CA ALA A 44 3.01 -10.00 -19.17
C ALA A 44 2.83 -8.48 -19.00
N LEU A 45 3.76 -7.68 -19.48
CA LEU A 45 3.68 -6.22 -19.50
C LEU A 45 2.66 -5.71 -20.52
N LYS A 46 2.42 -6.48 -21.57
CA LYS A 46 1.41 -6.15 -22.57
C LYS A 46 0.04 -6.02 -21.88
N ASP A 47 -0.63 -4.93 -22.17
CA ASP A 47 -1.95 -4.62 -21.63
C ASP A 47 -2.07 -4.52 -20.09
N TRP A 48 -0.96 -4.56 -19.38
CA TRP A 48 -0.96 -4.43 -17.92
C TRP A 48 -1.38 -3.04 -17.45
N VAL A 49 -1.01 -2.00 -18.19
CA VAL A 49 -1.23 -0.59 -17.81
C VAL A 49 -2.43 -0.01 -18.52
N THR A 50 -3.28 0.68 -17.78
CA THR A 50 -4.38 1.47 -18.34
C THR A 50 -3.83 2.78 -18.93
N PRO A 51 -4.29 3.21 -20.10
CA PRO A 51 -3.89 4.49 -20.69
C PRO A 51 -4.18 5.66 -19.76
N VAL A 52 -3.31 6.67 -19.80
CA VAL A 52 -3.47 7.90 -19.02
C VAL A 52 -4.52 8.79 -19.68
N ALA A 53 -5.36 9.45 -18.87
CA ALA A 53 -6.38 10.35 -19.36
C ALA A 53 -5.79 11.49 -20.21
N GLY A 54 -6.41 11.78 -21.33
CA GLY A 54 -5.95 12.81 -22.26
C GLY A 54 -4.73 12.43 -23.13
N LEU A 55 -4.15 11.24 -22.92
CA LEU A 55 -3.14 10.67 -23.80
C LEU A 55 -3.72 9.53 -24.61
N ASN A 56 -3.47 9.53 -25.92
CA ASN A 56 -3.87 8.43 -26.79
C ASN A 56 -2.79 7.33 -26.87
N VAL A 57 -1.93 7.27 -25.89
CA VAL A 57 -0.85 6.28 -25.76
C VAL A 57 -0.83 5.68 -24.37
N ARG A 58 -0.40 4.43 -24.27
CA ARG A 58 -0.15 3.79 -22.98
C ARG A 58 1.22 4.22 -22.47
N PRO A 59 1.40 4.35 -21.16
CA PRO A 59 2.74 4.41 -20.59
C PRO A 59 3.54 3.19 -21.03
N THR A 60 4.79 3.40 -21.39
CA THR A 60 5.74 2.33 -21.68
C THR A 60 6.53 1.98 -20.42
N HIS A 61 7.05 0.79 -20.38
CA HIS A 61 7.96 0.34 -19.33
C HIS A 61 9.35 0.16 -19.95
N MET A 62 10.38 0.15 -19.09
CA MET A 62 11.70 -0.26 -19.57
C MET A 62 11.63 -1.68 -20.15
N SER A 63 12.55 -2.02 -21.04
CA SER A 63 12.61 -3.34 -21.64
C SER A 63 12.93 -4.41 -20.59
N GLU A 64 12.59 -5.65 -20.90
CA GLU A 64 12.96 -6.81 -20.08
C GLU A 64 14.47 -6.91 -19.94
N GLU A 65 15.21 -6.73 -21.03
CA GLU A 65 16.67 -6.76 -21.05
C GLU A 65 17.26 -5.68 -20.11
N GLU A 66 16.78 -4.45 -20.19
CA GLU A 66 17.23 -3.36 -19.31
C GLU A 66 16.92 -3.66 -17.85
N TYR A 67 15.73 -4.17 -17.54
CA TYR A 67 15.34 -4.52 -16.17
C TYR A 67 16.25 -5.60 -15.58
N TYR A 68 16.53 -6.68 -16.31
CA TYR A 68 17.37 -7.78 -15.82
C TYR A 68 18.87 -7.50 -15.91
N SER A 69 19.29 -6.45 -16.61
CA SER A 69 20.70 -5.99 -16.58
C SER A 69 21.06 -5.30 -15.26
N MET A 70 20.07 -4.85 -14.49
CA MET A 70 20.31 -4.23 -13.19
C MET A 70 20.74 -5.28 -12.15
N PRO A 71 21.78 -4.99 -11.34
CA PRO A 71 22.18 -5.86 -10.26
C PRO A 71 21.07 -6.02 -9.22
N GLU A 72 20.96 -7.23 -8.67
CA GLU A 72 20.02 -7.52 -7.60
C GLU A 72 20.52 -6.99 -6.26
N SER A 73 19.66 -6.30 -5.53
CA SER A 73 19.94 -5.83 -4.18
C SER A 73 18.69 -5.87 -3.33
N ILE A 74 18.76 -6.53 -2.20
CA ILE A 74 17.76 -6.46 -1.14
C ILE A 74 18.45 -6.65 0.20
N LEU A 75 18.79 -5.54 0.82
CA LEU A 75 19.58 -5.53 2.04
C LEU A 75 18.71 -5.62 3.29
N ARG A 76 19.17 -6.39 4.24
CA ARG A 76 18.61 -6.45 5.58
C ARG A 76 18.87 -5.14 6.32
N SER A 77 17.85 -4.63 7.00
CA SER A 77 17.94 -3.44 7.80
C SER A 77 17.74 -3.75 9.29
N TYR A 78 18.30 -2.90 10.14
CA TYR A 78 18.35 -3.09 11.58
C TYR A 78 17.78 -1.87 12.32
N PRO A 79 17.20 -2.04 13.52
CA PRO A 79 16.66 -0.93 14.30
C PRO A 79 17.72 0.14 14.60
N ILE A 80 17.29 1.37 14.77
CA ILE A 80 18.04 2.42 15.42
C ILE A 80 17.45 2.56 16.81
N TYR A 81 18.29 2.46 17.84
CA TYR A 81 17.82 2.55 19.21
C TYR A 81 18.06 3.94 19.79
N MET A 82 17.21 4.35 20.72
CA MET A 82 17.43 5.52 21.54
C MET A 82 18.73 5.37 22.37
N PRO A 83 19.44 6.46 22.67
CA PRO A 83 20.60 6.42 23.52
C PRO A 83 20.33 5.71 24.87
N GLY A 84 21.21 4.81 25.25
CA GLY A 84 21.07 3.95 26.43
C GLY A 84 20.13 2.73 26.24
N ARG A 85 19.47 2.59 25.09
CA ARG A 85 18.66 1.40 24.73
C ARG A 85 19.35 0.53 23.70
N GLU A 86 20.42 1.02 23.08
CA GLU A 86 21.20 0.24 22.11
C GLU A 86 21.87 -0.96 22.83
N PRO A 87 21.74 -2.18 22.31
CA PRO A 87 22.44 -3.35 22.85
C PRO A 87 23.96 -3.14 22.85
N LYS A 88 24.64 -3.59 23.88
CA LYS A 88 26.11 -3.45 24.00
C LYS A 88 26.80 -4.06 22.77
N GLY A 89 27.68 -3.27 22.13
CA GLY A 89 28.44 -3.71 20.94
C GLY A 89 27.61 -3.78 19.66
N TYR A 90 26.40 -3.20 19.65
CA TYR A 90 25.50 -3.27 18.51
C TYR A 90 26.03 -2.52 17.27
N TRP A 91 26.56 -1.32 17.46
CA TRP A 91 27.14 -0.55 16.36
C TRP A 91 28.36 -1.22 15.74
N GLU A 92 29.27 -1.71 16.57
CA GLU A 92 30.43 -2.48 16.14
C GLU A 92 30.04 -3.77 15.42
N MET A 93 28.97 -4.40 15.86
CA MET A 93 28.37 -5.54 15.16
C MET A 93 27.92 -5.14 13.77
N LEU A 94 27.14 -4.03 13.63
CA LEU A 94 26.65 -3.55 12.33
C LEU A 94 27.79 -3.20 11.37
N GLN A 95 28.88 -2.61 11.87
CA GLN A 95 30.06 -2.29 11.07
C GLN A 95 30.80 -3.54 10.56
N ARG A 96 30.72 -4.63 11.32
CA ARG A 96 31.45 -5.87 11.03
C ARG A 96 30.70 -6.84 10.12
N ILE A 97 29.37 -6.93 10.22
CA ILE A 97 28.59 -7.94 9.51
C ILE A 97 28.50 -7.72 7.99
N GLY A 98 28.75 -6.51 7.52
CA GLY A 98 28.63 -6.18 6.09
C GLY A 98 27.20 -6.30 5.54
N PRO A 99 27.04 -6.20 4.21
CA PRO A 99 25.74 -6.33 3.57
C PRO A 99 25.24 -7.78 3.65
N GLU A 100 24.01 -7.97 4.10
CA GLU A 100 23.33 -9.25 4.14
C GLU A 100 22.08 -9.20 3.26
N SER A 101 21.95 -10.18 2.34
CA SER A 101 20.71 -10.34 1.59
C SER A 101 19.59 -10.80 2.53
N LEU A 102 18.46 -10.13 2.45
CA LEU A 102 17.27 -10.48 3.23
C LEU A 102 16.62 -11.78 2.74
N VAL A 103 16.85 -12.15 1.48
CA VAL A 103 16.25 -13.32 0.83
C VAL A 103 17.34 -14.28 0.37
N LYS A 104 17.23 -15.53 0.81
CA LYS A 104 18.12 -16.66 0.43
C LYS A 104 17.24 -17.76 -0.17
N PRO A 105 16.97 -17.72 -1.49
CA PRO A 105 15.99 -18.60 -2.15
C PRO A 105 16.29 -20.10 -1.97
N GLU A 106 17.56 -20.46 -1.83
CA GLU A 106 18.03 -21.83 -1.61
C GLU A 106 17.51 -22.45 -0.31
N ASN A 107 17.12 -21.60 0.66
CA ASN A 107 16.57 -22.02 1.96
C ASN A 107 15.04 -22.16 1.95
N LEU A 108 14.36 -21.67 0.91
CA LEU A 108 12.90 -21.60 0.85
C LEU A 108 12.33 -22.87 0.18
N LYS A 109 11.83 -23.79 0.99
CA LYS A 109 11.39 -25.13 0.55
C LYS A 109 9.87 -25.30 0.59
N THR A 110 9.20 -24.58 1.46
CA THR A 110 7.75 -24.65 1.65
C THR A 110 7.08 -23.32 1.32
N ARG A 111 5.77 -23.35 1.12
CA ARG A 111 4.99 -22.12 0.95
C ARG A 111 5.07 -21.21 2.18
N GLU A 112 5.15 -21.82 3.34
CA GLU A 112 5.28 -21.16 4.64
C GLU A 112 6.64 -20.44 4.75
N ASP A 113 7.73 -21.04 4.27
CA ASP A 113 9.05 -20.38 4.22
C ASP A 113 8.99 -19.12 3.34
N TRP A 114 8.34 -19.23 2.18
CA TRP A 114 8.14 -18.08 1.29
C TRP A 114 7.32 -16.98 1.94
N ILE A 115 6.22 -17.31 2.62
CA ILE A 115 5.38 -16.34 3.32
C ILE A 115 6.15 -15.69 4.47
N ALA A 116 6.88 -16.47 5.28
CA ALA A 116 7.69 -15.94 6.37
C ALA A 116 8.79 -14.99 5.88
N THR A 117 9.49 -15.37 4.80
CA THR A 117 10.46 -14.50 4.14
C THR A 117 9.80 -13.25 3.56
N GLY A 118 8.63 -13.40 2.95
CA GLY A 118 7.85 -12.28 2.45
C GLY A 118 7.45 -11.29 3.53
N ARG A 119 7.18 -11.77 4.74
CA ARG A 119 6.97 -10.92 5.91
C ARG A 119 8.22 -10.12 6.26
N LEU A 120 9.40 -10.74 6.24
CA LEU A 120 10.66 -10.04 6.48
C LEU A 120 10.91 -8.97 5.41
N VAL A 121 10.66 -9.28 4.13
CA VAL A 121 10.75 -8.29 3.04
C VAL A 121 9.78 -7.14 3.29
N PHE A 122 8.54 -7.44 3.65
CA PHE A 122 7.52 -6.42 3.94
C PHE A 122 7.91 -5.50 5.10
N GLU A 123 8.53 -6.03 6.14
CA GLU A 123 8.83 -5.32 7.37
C GLU A 123 10.21 -4.67 7.40
N GLN A 124 11.21 -5.24 6.70
CA GLN A 124 12.62 -4.91 6.91
C GLN A 124 13.37 -4.48 5.64
N ALA A 125 12.85 -4.77 4.45
CA ALA A 125 13.56 -4.40 3.24
C ALA A 125 13.69 -2.88 3.12
N SER A 126 14.90 -2.42 2.82
CA SER A 126 15.17 -1.01 2.53
C SER A 126 15.23 -0.80 1.02
N LEU A 127 14.73 0.33 0.59
CA LEU A 127 14.87 0.76 -0.79
C LEU A 127 16.29 1.29 -1.00
N PRO A 128 17.08 0.76 -1.95
CA PRO A 128 18.48 1.15 -2.13
C PRO A 128 18.67 2.67 -2.30
N GLN A 129 17.77 3.31 -3.05
CA GLN A 129 17.77 4.76 -3.27
C GLN A 129 17.49 5.58 -2.01
N MET A 130 17.08 4.95 -0.92
CA MET A 130 16.77 5.62 0.36
C MET A 130 17.87 5.42 1.41
N ILE A 131 19.02 4.87 1.03
CA ILE A 131 20.15 4.63 1.94
C ILE A 131 21.14 5.78 1.82
N SER A 132 21.28 6.56 2.90
CA SER A 132 22.32 7.59 3.00
C SER A 132 23.57 7.02 3.66
N LEU A 133 24.71 7.27 3.05
CA LEU A 133 26.04 6.97 3.58
C LEU A 133 26.78 8.25 4.02
N ASP A 134 26.11 9.40 4.07
CA ASP A 134 26.73 10.64 4.54
C ASP A 134 27.10 10.53 6.02
N PRO A 135 28.40 10.65 6.37
CA PRO A 135 28.86 10.53 7.75
C PRO A 135 28.23 11.56 8.70
N ARG A 136 27.87 12.74 8.19
CA ARG A 136 27.21 13.79 9.00
C ARG A 136 25.83 13.32 9.42
N VAL A 137 25.06 12.78 8.49
CA VAL A 137 23.71 12.25 8.76
C VAL A 137 23.77 11.09 9.74
N ILE A 138 24.75 10.19 9.57
CA ILE A 138 24.94 9.04 10.45
C ILE A 138 25.34 9.51 11.86
N SER A 139 26.24 10.48 11.96
CA SER A 139 26.68 11.06 13.24
C SER A 139 25.52 11.70 13.99
N GLU A 140 24.73 12.52 13.31
CA GLU A 140 23.53 13.16 13.89
C GLU A 140 22.52 12.15 14.41
N MET A 141 22.21 11.11 13.61
CA MET A 141 21.28 10.05 14.03
C MET A 141 21.80 9.17 15.17
N ARG A 142 23.08 9.29 15.52
CA ARG A 142 23.71 8.64 16.68
C ARG A 142 23.93 9.60 17.85
N SER A 143 23.69 10.89 17.66
CA SER A 143 23.90 11.90 18.70
C SER A 143 22.79 11.84 19.76
N PRO A 144 23.10 11.58 21.02
CA PRO A 144 22.12 11.66 22.10
C PRO A 144 21.48 13.05 22.20
N GLU A 145 22.24 14.10 21.95
CA GLU A 145 21.80 15.48 22.02
C GLU A 145 20.76 15.77 20.92
N PHE A 146 21.02 15.28 19.69
CA PHE A 146 20.08 15.41 18.59
C PHE A 146 18.75 14.72 18.90
N LEU A 147 18.80 13.46 19.31
CA LEU A 147 17.59 12.67 19.56
C LEU A 147 16.79 13.18 20.76
N GLN A 148 17.46 13.61 21.84
CA GLN A 148 16.82 14.20 23.02
C GLN A 148 16.26 15.58 22.71
N GLY A 149 17.00 16.40 21.98
CA GLY A 149 16.57 17.73 21.56
C GLY A 149 15.31 17.73 20.72
N HIS A 150 15.08 16.65 19.95
CA HIS A 150 13.89 16.47 19.11
C HIS A 150 12.77 15.65 19.79
N HIS A 151 12.89 15.32 21.07
CA HIS A 151 11.87 14.59 21.85
C HIS A 151 11.30 13.36 21.13
N VAL A 152 12.18 12.52 20.58
CA VAL A 152 11.78 11.31 19.85
C VAL A 152 11.22 10.27 20.80
N GLU A 153 9.97 9.84 20.59
CA GLU A 153 9.39 8.72 21.32
C GLU A 153 9.76 7.39 20.66
N PRO A 154 10.48 6.50 21.35
CA PRO A 154 10.81 5.19 20.81
C PRO A 154 9.60 4.25 20.79
N ASP A 155 9.68 3.21 19.95
CA ASP A 155 8.79 2.06 20.04
C ASP A 155 9.04 1.29 21.36
N SER A 156 8.19 0.31 21.67
CA SER A 156 8.25 -0.46 22.93
C SER A 156 9.57 -1.19 23.18
N ASP A 157 10.30 -1.52 22.13
CA ASP A 157 11.63 -2.13 22.16
C ASP A 157 12.78 -1.10 22.25
N GLY A 158 12.48 0.19 22.32
CA GLY A 158 13.42 1.29 22.36
C GLY A 158 13.94 1.73 21.01
N ALA A 159 13.39 1.22 19.92
CA ALA A 159 13.79 1.60 18.57
C ALA A 159 13.17 2.94 18.14
N ILE A 160 13.90 3.69 17.33
CA ILE A 160 13.44 4.94 16.72
C ILE A 160 12.57 4.59 15.51
N PRO A 161 11.32 4.99 15.51
CA PRO A 161 10.43 4.68 14.41
C PRO A 161 10.80 5.43 13.11
N GLY A 162 10.68 4.75 11.98
CA GLY A 162 10.80 5.37 10.65
C GLY A 162 12.23 5.44 10.10
N PHE A 163 13.25 5.04 10.87
CA PHE A 163 14.64 4.99 10.43
C PHE A 163 15.25 3.63 10.75
N ARG A 164 16.21 3.19 9.92
CA ARG A 164 16.89 1.91 10.12
C ARG A 164 18.34 1.98 9.65
N TRP A 165 19.22 1.23 10.31
CA TRP A 165 20.58 1.01 9.86
C TRP A 165 20.61 -0.05 8.76
N VAL A 166 21.44 0.17 7.73
CA VAL A 166 21.66 -0.79 6.64
C VAL A 166 23.18 -0.99 6.47
N PRO A 167 23.73 -2.13 6.88
CA PRO A 167 25.09 -2.49 6.54
C PRO A 167 25.23 -2.65 5.01
N THR A 168 26.21 -1.95 4.43
CA THR A 168 26.56 -1.99 3.01
C THR A 168 28.02 -2.29 2.82
N SER A 169 28.46 -2.55 1.59
CA SER A 169 29.89 -2.72 1.27
C SER A 169 30.74 -1.46 1.52
N ARG A 170 30.10 -0.31 1.70
CA ARG A 170 30.77 0.99 1.96
C ARG A 170 30.62 1.45 3.39
N GLY A 171 30.07 0.63 4.28
CA GLY A 171 29.79 0.96 5.67
C GLY A 171 28.32 0.90 6.03
N VAL A 172 27.99 1.29 7.25
CA VAL A 172 26.60 1.31 7.74
C VAL A 172 25.91 2.58 7.26
N GLY A 173 24.88 2.43 6.45
CA GLY A 173 24.06 3.53 5.96
C GLY A 173 22.81 3.74 6.81
N LEU A 174 22.25 4.93 6.75
CA LEU A 174 20.92 5.27 7.27
C LEU A 174 19.87 5.10 6.18
N SER A 175 18.87 4.29 6.45
CA SER A 175 17.66 4.21 5.63
C SER A 175 16.48 4.75 6.41
N ARG A 176 15.69 5.61 5.77
CA ARG A 176 14.32 5.85 6.23
C ARG A 176 13.55 4.55 6.02
N GLY A 177 12.95 3.99 7.06
CA GLY A 177 12.21 2.73 7.00
C GLY A 177 11.18 2.73 5.89
N GLY A 178 11.64 2.44 4.69
CA GLY A 178 10.89 2.53 3.43
C GLY A 178 10.32 1.21 2.99
N SER A 179 10.26 0.22 3.87
CA SER A 179 9.56 -1.03 3.57
C SER A 179 8.06 -0.80 3.48
N CYS A 180 7.37 -1.77 2.91
CA CYS A 180 5.92 -1.75 2.74
C CYS A 180 5.17 -1.44 4.04
N VAL A 181 5.74 -1.83 5.18
CA VAL A 181 5.15 -1.62 6.52
C VAL A 181 4.94 -0.15 6.87
N GLY A 182 5.78 0.74 6.36
CA GLY A 182 5.65 2.19 6.63
C GLY A 182 4.34 2.79 6.11
N CYS A 183 3.86 2.30 4.97
CA CYS A 183 2.60 2.75 4.36
C CYS A 183 1.44 1.77 4.62
N HIS A 184 1.73 0.48 4.78
CA HIS A 184 0.73 -0.57 4.85
C HIS A 184 0.74 -1.30 6.21
N SER A 185 0.75 -0.54 7.31
CA SER A 185 0.51 -1.05 8.65
C SER A 185 -0.24 -0.01 9.47
N LEU A 186 -1.36 -0.43 10.05
CA LEU A 186 -2.17 0.39 10.93
C LEU A 186 -2.00 -0.08 12.36
N THR A 187 -1.63 0.81 13.27
CA THR A 187 -1.73 0.57 14.72
C THR A 187 -3.00 1.24 15.22
N ARG A 188 -3.89 0.46 15.80
CA ARG A 188 -5.14 0.93 16.38
C ARG A 188 -4.90 1.58 17.75
N THR A 189 -5.93 2.24 18.27
CA THR A 189 -5.91 2.87 19.59
C THR A 189 -5.71 1.89 20.75
N ASP A 190 -6.13 0.64 20.57
CA ASP A 190 -5.94 -0.46 21.50
C ASP A 190 -4.55 -1.14 21.41
N GLY A 191 -3.66 -0.62 20.55
CA GLY A 191 -2.33 -1.17 20.35
C GLY A 191 -2.23 -2.27 19.28
N LEU A 192 -3.35 -2.79 18.79
CA LEU A 192 -3.35 -3.83 17.76
C LEU A 192 -2.77 -3.31 16.45
N ARG A 193 -1.71 -3.95 15.97
CA ARG A 193 -1.12 -3.67 14.65
C ARG A 193 -1.71 -4.57 13.58
N ILE A 194 -2.22 -3.97 12.51
CA ILE A 194 -2.82 -4.65 11.37
C ILE A 194 -1.90 -4.48 10.16
N SER A 195 -1.15 -5.53 9.82
CA SER A 195 -0.31 -5.54 8.63
C SER A 195 -1.17 -5.59 7.37
N GLY A 196 -0.80 -4.81 6.36
CA GLY A 196 -1.54 -4.66 5.10
C GLY A 196 -2.59 -3.55 5.13
N ALA A 197 -3.07 -3.14 6.31
CA ALA A 197 -4.01 -2.03 6.41
C ALA A 197 -3.33 -0.68 6.10
N PRO A 198 -4.05 0.28 5.51
CA PRO A 198 -3.49 1.59 5.20
C PRO A 198 -3.05 2.31 6.48
N ALA A 199 -1.81 2.78 6.51
CA ALA A 199 -1.34 3.61 7.61
C ALA A 199 -2.15 4.91 7.66
N ARG A 200 -2.54 5.30 8.87
CA ARG A 200 -3.03 6.65 9.12
C ARG A 200 -1.82 7.50 9.44
N ALA A 201 -1.34 8.25 8.47
CA ALA A 201 -0.14 9.06 8.63
C ALA A 201 -0.20 9.96 9.89
N GLU A 202 -1.37 10.51 10.18
CA GLU A 202 -1.60 11.32 11.38
C GLU A 202 -1.51 10.52 12.69
N ILE A 203 -2.12 9.33 12.74
CA ILE A 203 -2.08 8.52 13.96
C ILE A 203 -0.68 7.97 14.22
N SER A 204 0.00 7.49 13.19
CA SER A 204 1.39 7.04 13.34
C SER A 204 2.29 8.19 13.75
N ARG A 205 2.05 9.35 13.22
CA ARG A 205 2.75 10.58 13.59
C ARG A 205 2.37 11.07 14.99
N ALA A 206 1.09 11.19 15.32
CA ALA A 206 0.63 11.69 16.63
C ALA A 206 1.02 10.79 17.81
N ARG A 207 1.17 9.49 17.58
CA ARG A 207 1.64 8.57 18.62
C ARG A 207 3.16 8.54 18.80
N ARG A 208 3.89 8.80 17.72
CA ARG A 208 5.35 8.74 17.72
C ARG A 208 6.00 10.06 18.13
N PHE A 209 5.27 11.16 17.94
CA PHE A 209 5.73 12.51 18.19
C PHE A 209 4.57 13.37 18.69
N PRO A 210 4.67 14.00 19.84
CA PRO A 210 3.66 14.89 20.39
C PRO A 210 3.31 16.02 19.40
N SER A 211 2.04 16.42 19.37
CA SER A 211 1.48 17.36 18.38
C SER A 211 1.88 18.84 18.54
N ASN A 212 2.84 19.15 19.38
CA ASN A 212 3.16 20.50 19.85
C ASN A 212 4.41 21.13 19.21
N GLY A 213 4.62 20.96 17.92
CA GLY A 213 5.71 21.59 17.17
C GLY A 213 7.03 20.83 17.15
N ILE A 214 7.42 20.24 18.28
CA ILE A 214 8.70 19.53 18.47
C ILE A 214 8.90 18.40 17.46
N ARG A 215 7.83 17.75 17.10
CA ARG A 215 7.81 16.71 16.09
C ARG A 215 8.04 17.20 14.65
N ALA A 216 7.46 18.36 14.30
CA ALA A 216 7.71 18.98 13.00
C ALA A 216 9.20 19.27 12.87
N ASP A 217 9.81 19.82 13.90
CA ASP A 217 11.25 20.13 13.97
C ASP A 217 12.13 18.89 13.80
N TYR A 218 11.78 17.77 14.45
CA TYR A 218 12.53 16.52 14.28
C TYR A 218 12.45 15.99 12.86
N MET A 219 11.23 15.89 12.31
CA MET A 219 11.03 15.40 10.94
C MET A 219 11.64 16.33 9.91
N GLU A 220 11.60 17.62 10.16
CA GLU A 220 12.20 18.64 9.32
C GLU A 220 13.72 18.56 9.36
N SER A 221 14.33 18.52 10.55
CA SER A 221 15.78 18.39 10.73
C SER A 221 16.29 17.07 10.16
N ALA A 222 15.62 15.95 10.43
CA ALA A 222 15.98 14.67 9.87
C ALA A 222 15.85 14.66 8.34
N ASN A 223 14.79 15.26 7.79
CA ASN A 223 14.62 15.40 6.35
C ASN A 223 15.68 16.33 5.74
N HIS A 224 16.05 17.40 6.39
CA HIS A 224 17.13 18.31 5.96
C HIS A 224 18.48 17.59 5.90
N LEU A 225 18.85 16.87 6.96
CA LEU A 225 20.08 16.09 7.02
C LEU A 225 20.14 15.05 5.91
N ILE A 226 19.04 14.34 5.72
CA ILE A 226 18.95 13.28 4.73
C ILE A 226 18.93 13.82 3.30
N ARG A 227 18.30 14.96 3.04
CA ARG A 227 18.28 15.61 1.72
C ARG A 227 19.64 16.12 1.30
N GLY A 228 20.42 16.69 2.23
CA GLY A 228 21.80 17.08 1.97
C GLY A 228 22.68 15.91 1.54
N ALA A 229 22.26 14.68 1.87
CA ALA A 229 23.01 13.46 1.62
C ALA A 229 22.57 12.69 0.37
N SER A 230 21.30 12.80 -0.01
CA SER A 230 20.76 12.06 -1.16
C SER A 230 19.61 12.81 -1.83
N PRO A 231 19.67 13.09 -3.12
CA PRO A 231 18.59 13.72 -3.88
C PRO A 231 17.32 12.83 -3.96
N PHE A 232 17.42 11.56 -3.59
CA PHE A 232 16.29 10.62 -3.55
C PHE A 232 15.64 10.49 -2.19
N PHE A 233 16.25 11.07 -1.17
CA PHE A 233 15.72 11.01 0.18
C PHE A 233 14.72 12.14 0.38
N MET A 234 13.55 11.94 -0.15
CA MET A 234 12.55 12.98 -0.17
C MET A 234 11.43 12.65 0.80
N ALA A 235 11.01 13.63 1.57
CA ALA A 235 9.69 13.59 2.16
C ALA A 235 8.68 13.31 1.04
N ASP A 236 7.68 12.46 1.31
CA ASP A 236 6.76 11.98 0.28
C ASP A 236 6.16 13.09 -0.60
N GLY A 237 5.94 14.28 -0.05
CA GLY A 237 5.45 15.43 -0.79
C GLY A 237 6.45 16.07 -1.75
N ASN A 238 7.73 16.07 -1.39
CA ASN A 238 8.76 16.72 -2.23
C ASN A 238 9.05 15.94 -3.49
N LEU A 239 9.13 14.61 -3.41
CA LEU A 239 9.35 13.80 -4.59
C LEU A 239 8.26 14.06 -5.64
N GLY A 240 7.00 14.12 -5.21
CA GLY A 240 5.90 14.47 -6.09
C GLY A 240 6.09 15.82 -6.76
N ASN A 241 6.50 16.85 -6.01
CA ASN A 241 6.74 18.19 -6.54
C ASN A 241 7.93 18.21 -7.52
N GLU A 242 9.05 17.60 -7.17
CA GLU A 242 10.22 17.56 -8.07
C GLU A 242 9.93 16.80 -9.36
N LEU A 243 9.23 15.67 -9.28
CA LEU A 243 8.80 14.94 -10.46
C LEU A 243 7.90 15.79 -11.35
N TYR A 244 7.03 16.58 -10.74
CA TYR A 244 6.15 17.48 -11.46
C TYR A 244 6.92 18.60 -12.14
N GLN A 245 7.87 19.22 -11.44
CA GLN A 245 8.73 20.27 -11.99
C GLN A 245 9.67 19.75 -13.07
N ALA A 246 10.31 18.60 -12.84
CA ALA A 246 11.28 18.05 -13.75
C ALA A 246 10.68 17.67 -15.12
N TRP A 247 9.45 17.20 -15.15
CA TRP A 247 8.86 16.65 -16.37
C TRP A 247 7.49 17.16 -16.74
N GLY A 248 6.88 17.97 -15.86
CA GLY A 248 5.53 18.44 -16.04
C GLY A 248 4.52 17.31 -16.11
N VAL A 249 3.32 17.64 -16.54
CA VAL A 249 2.27 16.70 -16.90
C VAL A 249 1.81 17.10 -18.29
N PRO A 250 2.25 16.42 -19.34
CA PRO A 250 2.15 16.91 -20.72
C PRO A 250 0.71 17.11 -21.20
N TRP A 251 -0.25 16.49 -20.54
CA TRP A 251 -1.68 16.61 -20.83
C TRP A 251 -2.41 17.67 -20.01
N LEU A 252 -1.71 18.38 -19.11
CA LEU A 252 -2.27 19.53 -18.38
C LEU A 252 -1.82 20.83 -19.03
N LYS A 253 -2.76 21.75 -19.19
CA LYS A 253 -2.46 23.11 -19.65
C LYS A 253 -1.71 23.90 -18.57
N ASP A 254 -2.15 23.73 -17.31
CA ASP A 254 -1.59 24.43 -16.16
C ASP A 254 -1.07 23.40 -15.14
N ASP A 255 0.16 23.60 -14.71
CA ASP A 255 0.74 22.81 -13.62
C ASP A 255 0.07 23.22 -12.29
N PRO A 256 -0.68 22.33 -11.63
CA PRO A 256 -1.32 22.65 -10.36
C PRO A 256 -0.34 22.91 -9.21
N ASN A 257 0.94 22.50 -9.38
CA ASN A 257 2.00 22.73 -8.41
C ASN A 257 2.85 23.97 -8.71
N LYS A 258 2.54 24.72 -9.78
CA LYS A 258 3.34 25.89 -10.19
C LYS A 258 3.61 26.86 -9.04
N ARG A 259 2.61 27.10 -8.18
CA ARG A 259 2.78 27.97 -7.01
C ARG A 259 3.82 27.51 -6.00
N LEU A 260 4.21 26.21 -6.04
CA LEU A 260 5.22 25.65 -5.13
C LEU A 260 6.65 25.97 -5.58
N THR A 261 6.84 26.37 -6.85
CA THR A 261 8.17 26.65 -7.40
C THR A 261 8.83 27.88 -6.79
N SER A 262 8.02 28.81 -6.25
CA SER A 262 8.50 30.05 -5.61
C SER A 262 8.76 29.90 -4.11
N LEU A 263 8.38 28.76 -3.50
CA LEU A 263 8.59 28.53 -2.09
C LEU A 263 10.04 28.15 -1.81
N SER A 264 10.59 28.68 -0.73
CA SER A 264 11.80 28.12 -0.12
C SER A 264 11.54 26.68 0.36
N LEU A 265 12.62 25.93 0.60
CA LEU A 265 12.51 24.56 1.08
C LEU A 265 11.77 24.52 2.43
N ASP A 266 12.01 25.48 3.29
CA ASP A 266 11.40 25.55 4.63
C ASP A 266 9.91 25.88 4.55
N GLU A 267 9.51 26.85 3.70
CA GLU A 267 8.11 27.15 3.43
C GLU A 267 7.37 25.94 2.82
N TYR A 268 8.02 25.25 1.88
CA TYR A 268 7.45 24.03 1.30
C TYR A 268 7.28 22.93 2.37
N ASN A 269 8.27 22.73 3.24
CA ASN A 269 8.18 21.75 4.31
C ASN A 269 7.10 22.10 5.33
N ALA A 270 7.03 23.37 5.73
CA ALA A 270 5.97 23.87 6.60
C ALA A 270 4.58 23.63 6.00
N LEU A 271 4.43 23.87 4.70
CA LEU A 271 3.18 23.61 3.98
C LEU A 271 2.81 22.14 3.99
N VAL A 272 3.76 21.24 3.71
CA VAL A 272 3.53 19.78 3.65
C VAL A 272 3.34 19.16 5.03
N THR A 273 4.04 19.67 6.06
CA THR A 273 3.92 19.17 7.43
C THR A 273 2.69 19.68 8.16
N ALA A 274 2.17 20.85 7.78
CA ALA A 274 0.92 21.39 8.30
C ALA A 274 -0.33 20.65 7.80
N GLU A 275 -0.16 19.74 6.81
CA GLU A 275 -1.27 19.02 6.22
C GLU A 275 -1.84 17.94 7.12
N ARG A 276 -3.16 17.84 7.08
CA ARG A 276 -3.87 16.64 7.49
C ARG A 276 -3.82 15.63 6.36
N MET A 277 -2.82 14.78 6.35
CA MET A 277 -2.61 13.81 5.26
C MET A 277 -3.69 12.73 5.16
N GLY A 278 -4.50 12.49 6.19
CA GLY A 278 -5.61 11.54 6.16
C GLY A 278 -5.27 10.14 5.60
N GLY A 279 -4.01 9.69 5.76
CA GLY A 279 -3.53 8.45 5.12
C GLY A 279 -3.35 8.55 3.61
N ALA A 280 -3.36 9.75 3.04
CA ALA A 280 -3.08 10.02 1.63
C ALA A 280 -1.60 10.38 1.41
N ILE A 281 -1.09 10.06 0.25
CA ILE A 281 0.29 10.36 -0.17
C ILE A 281 0.31 10.87 -1.60
N THR A 282 1.31 11.70 -1.90
CA THR A 282 1.53 12.25 -3.25
C THR A 282 2.48 11.40 -4.10
N ARG A 283 2.97 10.31 -3.55
CA ARG A 283 3.98 9.46 -4.17
C ARG A 283 3.58 9.00 -5.57
N TRP A 284 4.45 9.21 -6.54
CA TRP A 284 4.36 8.79 -7.94
C TRP A 284 3.23 9.43 -8.77
N ASN A 285 2.31 10.18 -8.18
CA ASN A 285 1.27 10.85 -8.94
C ASN A 285 1.64 12.28 -9.37
N GLY A 286 2.64 12.87 -8.72
CA GLY A 286 3.21 14.16 -9.09
C GLY A 286 2.49 15.39 -8.52
N SER A 287 1.55 15.26 -7.57
CA SER A 287 0.89 16.44 -7.00
C SER A 287 0.50 16.27 -5.54
N ILE A 288 0.82 17.27 -4.72
CA ILE A 288 0.39 17.36 -3.32
C ILE A 288 -1.07 17.84 -3.19
N PHE A 289 -1.63 18.40 -4.25
CA PHE A 289 -3.03 18.86 -4.28
C PHE A 289 -4.01 17.77 -4.69
N PHE A 290 -3.52 16.64 -5.21
CA PHE A 290 -4.32 15.51 -5.65
C PHE A 290 -3.69 14.20 -5.16
N PRO A 291 -3.59 14.00 -3.84
CA PRO A 291 -2.95 12.81 -3.31
C PRO A 291 -3.83 11.57 -3.51
N ALA A 292 -3.21 10.41 -3.40
CA ALA A 292 -3.90 9.14 -3.36
C ALA A 292 -3.90 8.59 -1.94
N LYS A 293 -5.06 8.13 -1.46
CA LYS A 293 -5.12 7.37 -0.22
C LYS A 293 -4.27 6.10 -0.35
N ILE A 294 -3.55 5.76 0.71
CA ILE A 294 -2.83 4.49 0.78
C ILE A 294 -3.84 3.33 0.67
N PRO A 295 -3.71 2.43 -0.30
CA PRO A 295 -4.65 1.32 -0.45
C PRO A 295 -4.45 0.26 0.63
N ASP A 296 -5.55 -0.38 1.03
CA ASP A 296 -5.52 -1.60 1.83
C ASP A 296 -4.98 -2.76 0.99
N LEU A 297 -4.05 -3.55 1.52
CA LEU A 297 -3.50 -4.74 0.85
C LEU A 297 -4.24 -6.03 1.22
N ILE A 298 -5.01 -6.03 2.32
CA ILE A 298 -5.80 -7.20 2.72
C ILE A 298 -6.86 -7.48 1.66
N GLY A 299 -6.90 -8.69 1.15
CA GLY A 299 -7.81 -9.09 0.06
C GLY A 299 -7.44 -8.55 -1.32
N VAL A 300 -6.21 -8.06 -1.53
CA VAL A 300 -5.76 -7.55 -2.84
C VAL A 300 -5.86 -8.61 -3.94
N LYS A 301 -5.70 -9.89 -3.61
CA LYS A 301 -5.82 -11.01 -4.56
C LYS A 301 -7.16 -11.06 -5.30
N ASP A 302 -8.22 -10.52 -4.68
CA ASP A 302 -9.59 -10.54 -5.20
C ASP A 302 -9.93 -9.26 -5.99
N ARG A 303 -8.98 -8.34 -6.16
CA ARG A 303 -9.16 -7.06 -6.85
C ARG A 303 -8.65 -7.14 -8.28
N LYS A 304 -9.43 -6.58 -9.21
CA LYS A 304 -9.05 -6.50 -10.62
C LYS A 304 -8.03 -5.38 -10.90
N TYR A 305 -8.00 -4.34 -10.06
CA TYR A 305 -7.12 -3.18 -10.24
C TYR A 305 -6.37 -2.88 -8.94
N LEU A 306 -5.09 -2.52 -9.07
CA LEU A 306 -4.19 -2.34 -7.92
C LEU A 306 -4.36 -0.99 -7.21
N ASP A 307 -4.47 0.11 -7.95
CA ASP A 307 -4.59 1.46 -7.37
C ASP A 307 -5.97 2.09 -7.56
N HIS A 308 -6.18 3.31 -7.02
CA HIS A 308 -7.48 3.98 -7.03
C HIS A 308 -7.94 4.39 -8.40
N THR A 309 -7.03 4.75 -9.28
CA THR A 309 -7.31 5.18 -10.65
C THR A 309 -7.20 4.03 -11.66
N ALA A 310 -7.04 2.81 -11.17
CA ALA A 310 -6.91 1.61 -12.00
C ALA A 310 -5.77 1.70 -13.03
N THR A 311 -4.65 2.30 -12.66
CA THR A 311 -3.49 2.41 -13.55
C THR A 311 -2.99 1.03 -14.00
N HIS A 312 -3.05 0.03 -13.09
CA HIS A 312 -2.55 -1.32 -13.36
C HIS A 312 -3.59 -2.39 -13.08
N LEU A 313 -3.65 -3.37 -13.97
CA LEU A 313 -4.44 -4.58 -13.77
C LEU A 313 -3.80 -5.49 -12.70
N ASN A 314 -4.63 -6.33 -12.08
CA ASN A 314 -4.22 -7.40 -11.18
C ASN A 314 -4.81 -8.72 -11.68
N ARG A 315 -4.12 -9.37 -12.61
CA ARG A 315 -4.51 -10.64 -13.21
C ARG A 315 -4.02 -11.85 -12.41
N GLY A 316 -3.09 -11.59 -11.46
CA GLY A 316 -2.53 -12.61 -10.58
C GLY A 316 -1.29 -12.13 -9.85
N ILE A 317 -0.61 -13.05 -9.16
CA ILE A 317 0.54 -12.73 -8.30
C ILE A 317 1.67 -12.01 -9.04
N GLY A 318 1.90 -12.34 -10.32
CA GLY A 318 2.91 -11.68 -11.14
C GLY A 318 2.64 -10.19 -11.33
N ASP A 319 1.38 -9.78 -11.45
CA ASP A 319 1.03 -8.35 -11.54
C ASP A 319 1.29 -7.62 -10.23
N LEU A 320 1.03 -8.25 -9.08
CA LEU A 320 1.39 -7.69 -7.78
C LEU A 320 2.92 -7.58 -7.61
N MET A 321 3.68 -8.59 -8.07
CA MET A 321 5.14 -8.54 -8.09
C MET A 321 5.65 -7.37 -8.93
N ARG A 322 5.11 -7.17 -10.16
CA ARG A 322 5.44 -6.05 -11.04
C ARG A 322 5.13 -4.71 -10.40
N TYR A 323 3.97 -4.61 -9.76
CA TYR A 323 3.58 -3.38 -9.05
C TYR A 323 4.50 -3.09 -7.86
N ALA A 324 4.89 -4.12 -7.10
CA ALA A 324 5.87 -3.98 -6.02
C ALA A 324 7.25 -3.55 -6.56
N ALA A 325 7.71 -4.11 -7.68
CA ALA A 325 8.92 -3.68 -8.35
C ALA A 325 8.84 -2.19 -8.74
N GLN A 326 7.75 -1.77 -9.37
CA GLN A 326 7.55 -0.37 -9.77
C GLN A 326 7.48 0.59 -8.57
N VAL A 327 6.88 0.18 -7.46
CA VAL A 327 6.84 0.98 -6.23
C VAL A 327 8.22 1.07 -5.58
N SER A 328 9.01 0.00 -5.68
CA SER A 328 10.38 -0.04 -5.14
C SER A 328 11.37 0.72 -6.02
N PHE A 329 11.12 0.76 -7.33
CA PHE A 329 11.97 1.42 -8.33
C PHE A 329 11.11 2.30 -9.24
N ALA A 330 11.12 3.61 -8.98
CA ALA A 330 10.37 4.56 -9.79
C ALA A 330 10.79 4.58 -11.27
N GLU A 331 11.94 4.04 -11.56
CA GLU A 331 12.60 4.12 -12.88
C GLU A 331 12.07 3.10 -13.89
N VAL A 332 11.27 2.12 -13.45
CA VAL A 332 10.76 1.08 -14.35
C VAL A 332 9.51 1.50 -15.15
N ALA A 333 8.98 2.69 -14.92
CA ALA A 333 7.79 3.17 -15.62
C ALA A 333 8.03 4.46 -16.37
N ASP A 334 7.73 4.44 -17.68
CA ASP A 334 7.79 5.57 -18.57
C ASP A 334 6.37 5.98 -19.03
N PHE A 335 6.20 7.26 -19.36
CA PHE A 335 4.98 7.81 -19.92
C PHE A 335 5.29 8.39 -21.31
N GLY A 336 5.46 7.51 -22.31
CA GLY A 336 5.95 7.91 -23.61
C GLY A 336 7.40 8.38 -23.52
N SER A 337 7.68 9.63 -23.93
CA SER A 337 9.02 10.26 -23.76
C SER A 337 9.28 10.78 -22.34
N TYR A 338 8.36 10.51 -21.39
CA TYR A 338 8.48 11.00 -20.01
C TYR A 338 8.76 9.85 -19.07
N HIS A 339 9.89 9.88 -18.41
CA HIS A 339 10.27 8.93 -17.38
C HIS A 339 9.73 9.33 -16.01
N MET A 340 9.59 8.39 -15.08
CA MET A 340 9.16 8.68 -13.71
C MET A 340 10.20 9.46 -12.91
N LEU A 341 11.48 9.34 -13.26
CA LEU A 341 12.59 10.10 -12.68
C LEU A 341 13.26 11.00 -13.70
N SER A 342 13.88 12.11 -13.24
CA SER A 342 14.57 13.04 -14.11
C SER A 342 15.78 12.37 -14.78
N PRO A 343 15.99 12.60 -16.09
CA PRO A 343 17.21 12.17 -16.75
C PRO A 343 18.48 12.76 -16.11
N SER A 344 18.36 13.90 -15.41
CA SER A 344 19.47 14.53 -14.69
C SER A 344 19.77 13.90 -13.34
N THR A 345 18.83 13.13 -12.75
CA THR A 345 19.09 12.39 -11.53
C THR A 345 19.86 11.12 -11.87
N LYS A 346 20.95 10.88 -11.14
CA LYS A 346 21.68 9.63 -11.26
C LYS A 346 20.75 8.49 -10.86
N ARG A 347 20.39 7.65 -11.80
CA ARG A 347 19.54 6.49 -11.56
C ARG A 347 20.24 5.53 -10.62
N VAL A 348 19.55 5.08 -9.58
CA VAL A 348 19.97 3.91 -8.82
C VAL A 348 19.60 2.70 -9.64
N ARG A 349 20.59 2.02 -10.20
CA ARG A 349 20.38 0.87 -11.09
C ARG A 349 20.49 -0.44 -10.30
N GLU A 350 19.61 -0.62 -9.35
CA GLU A 350 19.49 -1.85 -8.60
C GLU A 350 18.03 -2.28 -8.57
N ARG A 351 17.76 -3.57 -8.60
CA ARG A 351 16.42 -4.13 -8.50
C ARG A 351 16.31 -5.14 -7.36
N TRP A 352 15.12 -5.34 -6.86
CA TRP A 352 14.88 -6.49 -5.99
C TRP A 352 14.85 -7.77 -6.81
N PRO A 353 15.42 -8.88 -6.30
CA PRO A 353 15.32 -10.17 -6.98
C PRO A 353 13.85 -10.62 -7.08
N ASP A 354 13.53 -11.34 -8.15
CA ASP A 354 12.18 -11.88 -8.36
C ASP A 354 11.71 -12.74 -7.20
N SER A 355 12.64 -13.44 -6.54
CA SER A 355 12.37 -14.22 -5.34
C SER A 355 11.86 -13.37 -4.16
N ALA A 356 12.40 -12.17 -3.98
CA ALA A 356 11.94 -11.25 -2.94
C ALA A 356 10.55 -10.67 -3.27
N LEU A 357 10.33 -10.32 -4.53
CA LEU A 357 9.05 -9.83 -5.03
C LEU A 357 7.97 -10.91 -4.93
N TYR A 358 8.31 -12.16 -5.24
CA TYR A 358 7.42 -13.30 -5.09
C TYR A 358 7.07 -13.58 -3.62
N ALA A 359 8.09 -13.60 -2.76
CA ALA A 359 7.90 -13.80 -1.32
C ALA A 359 6.98 -12.74 -0.71
N VAL A 360 7.22 -11.45 -0.98
CA VAL A 360 6.38 -10.38 -0.45
C VAL A 360 4.97 -10.41 -1.03
N ALA A 361 4.81 -10.79 -2.31
CA ALA A 361 3.48 -10.94 -2.91
C ALA A 361 2.70 -12.11 -2.29
N LEU A 362 3.36 -13.24 -2.00
CA LEU A 362 2.74 -14.36 -1.27
C LEU A 362 2.33 -13.95 0.15
N TYR A 363 3.19 -13.20 0.85
CA TYR A 363 2.84 -12.68 2.17
C TYR A 363 1.62 -11.76 2.09
N ILE A 364 1.60 -10.82 1.16
CA ILE A 364 0.47 -9.91 0.96
C ILE A 364 -0.83 -10.70 0.65
N TYR A 365 -0.73 -11.75 -0.18
CA TYR A 365 -1.88 -12.63 -0.47
C TYR A 365 -2.33 -13.46 0.73
N SER A 366 -1.46 -13.68 1.70
CA SER A 366 -1.78 -14.42 2.94
C SER A 366 -2.41 -13.55 4.03
N LEU A 367 -2.39 -12.23 3.88
CA LEU A 367 -2.92 -11.31 4.88
C LEU A 367 -4.41 -11.53 5.10
N GLN A 368 -4.79 -11.60 6.37
CA GLN A 368 -6.17 -11.73 6.80
C GLN A 368 -6.61 -10.49 7.57
N PRO A 369 -7.88 -10.10 7.46
CA PRO A 369 -8.41 -9.04 8.32
C PRO A 369 -8.38 -9.51 9.78
N PRO A 370 -8.21 -8.58 10.74
CA PRO A 370 -8.36 -8.92 12.14
C PRO A 370 -9.81 -9.35 12.44
N PRO A 371 -10.04 -10.07 13.55
CA PRO A 371 -11.39 -10.37 14.01
C PRO A 371 -12.22 -9.09 14.13
N ASN A 372 -13.39 -9.10 13.52
CA ASN A 372 -14.28 -7.94 13.56
C ASN A 372 -15.06 -7.92 14.89
N PRO A 373 -14.91 -6.88 15.73
CA PRO A 373 -15.62 -6.79 16.99
C PRO A 373 -17.10 -6.36 16.84
N ASN A 374 -17.50 -5.92 15.63
CA ASN A 374 -18.85 -5.42 15.40
C ASN A 374 -19.80 -6.60 15.10
N LEU A 375 -20.86 -6.73 15.91
CA LEU A 375 -21.82 -7.81 15.77
C LEU A 375 -22.80 -7.54 14.62
N PHE A 376 -23.19 -8.59 13.94
CA PHE A 376 -24.30 -8.55 12.97
C PHE A 376 -25.64 -8.72 13.72
N ASP A 377 -25.99 -7.70 14.49
CA ASP A 377 -27.21 -7.62 15.33
C ASP A 377 -28.42 -7.10 14.54
N GLU A 378 -29.55 -6.85 15.20
CA GLU A 378 -30.77 -6.36 14.57
C GLU A 378 -30.58 -4.97 13.94
N LYS A 379 -29.73 -4.12 14.52
CA LYS A 379 -29.39 -2.81 13.95
C LYS A 379 -28.63 -2.99 12.63
N ALA A 380 -27.66 -3.88 12.58
CA ALA A 380 -26.91 -4.20 11.37
C ALA A 380 -27.78 -4.89 10.30
N LYS A 381 -28.69 -5.77 10.69
CA LYS A 381 -29.67 -6.39 9.77
C LYS A 381 -30.60 -5.37 9.13
N ALA A 382 -31.07 -4.38 9.90
CA ALA A 382 -31.84 -3.27 9.35
C ALA A 382 -30.99 -2.45 8.38
N GLY A 383 -29.73 -2.18 8.73
CA GLY A 383 -28.77 -1.51 7.85
C GLY A 383 -28.48 -2.24 6.55
N GLN A 384 -28.45 -3.58 6.56
CA GLN A 384 -28.31 -4.39 5.34
C GLN A 384 -29.47 -4.17 4.36
N LYS A 385 -30.70 -4.07 4.88
CA LYS A 385 -31.88 -3.78 4.07
C LYS A 385 -31.80 -2.37 3.46
N ILE A 386 -31.33 -1.40 4.24
CA ILE A 386 -31.10 -0.03 3.77
C ILE A 386 -30.01 -0.01 2.68
N PHE A 387 -28.90 -0.72 2.87
CA PHE A 387 -27.84 -0.85 1.89
C PHE A 387 -28.35 -1.35 0.53
N ALA A 388 -29.26 -2.33 0.53
CA ALA A 388 -29.90 -2.83 -0.67
C ALA A 388 -30.87 -1.80 -1.27
N ARG A 389 -31.71 -1.16 -0.44
CA ARG A 389 -32.71 -0.17 -0.86
C ARG A 389 -32.07 1.07 -1.50
N GLU A 390 -30.99 1.58 -0.92
CA GLU A 390 -30.24 2.73 -1.41
C GLU A 390 -29.41 2.41 -2.68
N GLY A 391 -29.44 1.17 -3.15
CA GLY A 391 -28.75 0.74 -4.37
C GLY A 391 -27.24 0.61 -4.25
N CYS A 392 -26.67 0.60 -3.04
CA CYS A 392 -25.23 0.44 -2.80
C CYS A 392 -24.69 -0.86 -3.40
N ALA A 393 -25.50 -1.94 -3.38
CA ALA A 393 -25.14 -3.25 -3.90
C ALA A 393 -24.92 -3.30 -5.42
N ARG A 394 -25.35 -2.27 -6.18
CA ARG A 394 -25.09 -2.18 -7.64
C ARG A 394 -23.60 -2.07 -7.94
N CYS A 395 -22.86 -1.38 -7.08
CA CYS A 395 -21.42 -1.23 -7.16
C CYS A 395 -20.70 -2.10 -6.13
N HIS A 396 -21.15 -2.08 -4.89
CA HIS A 396 -20.58 -2.84 -3.77
C HIS A 396 -21.25 -4.21 -3.62
N THR A 397 -21.09 -5.06 -4.64
CA THR A 397 -21.76 -6.37 -4.75
C THR A 397 -21.15 -7.40 -3.79
N PRO A 398 -21.96 -8.09 -2.95
CA PRO A 398 -21.48 -9.22 -2.14
C PRO A 398 -20.96 -10.37 -3.02
N PRO A 399 -20.08 -11.25 -2.52
CA PRO A 399 -19.53 -11.29 -1.15
C PRO A 399 -18.31 -10.38 -0.95
N LEU A 400 -17.73 -9.84 -2.02
CA LEU A 400 -16.54 -8.98 -1.97
C LEU A 400 -16.90 -7.52 -1.66
N TYR A 401 -18.18 -7.16 -1.76
CA TYR A 401 -18.65 -5.78 -1.64
C TYR A 401 -17.91 -4.83 -2.59
N THR A 402 -17.65 -5.32 -3.79
CA THR A 402 -17.21 -4.62 -4.98
C THR A 402 -17.61 -5.45 -6.21
N ASN A 403 -17.98 -4.80 -7.29
CA ASN A 403 -18.16 -5.46 -8.59
C ASN A 403 -16.87 -5.47 -9.42
N ASN A 404 -15.74 -4.99 -8.86
CA ASN A 404 -14.47 -4.85 -9.55
C ASN A 404 -14.51 -4.03 -10.84
N LYS A 405 -15.51 -3.14 -10.99
CA LYS A 405 -15.64 -2.26 -12.15
C LYS A 405 -15.05 -0.87 -11.88
N LEU A 406 -14.96 -0.09 -12.94
CA LEU A 406 -14.51 1.31 -12.89
C LEU A 406 -15.72 2.24 -13.04
N THR A 407 -15.64 3.41 -12.43
CA THR A 407 -16.55 4.55 -12.67
C THR A 407 -15.78 5.70 -13.29
N LEU A 408 -16.47 6.57 -14.01
CA LEU A 408 -15.86 7.73 -14.65
C LEU A 408 -15.51 8.81 -13.60
N ALA A 409 -14.37 9.43 -13.73
CA ALA A 409 -14.12 10.69 -13.06
C ALA A 409 -15.10 11.76 -13.58
N ARG A 410 -15.50 12.68 -12.72
CA ARG A 410 -16.41 13.76 -13.13
C ARG A 410 -15.79 14.60 -14.25
N GLY A 411 -16.48 14.73 -15.37
CA GLY A 411 -16.01 15.47 -16.55
C GLY A 411 -15.15 14.65 -17.52
N PHE A 412 -14.96 13.35 -17.27
CA PHE A 412 -14.27 12.46 -18.19
C PHE A 412 -15.28 11.75 -19.12
N THR A 413 -14.97 11.75 -20.41
CA THR A 413 -15.75 11.03 -21.42
C THR A 413 -15.09 9.69 -21.71
N LEU A 414 -15.88 8.61 -21.64
CA LEU A 414 -15.39 7.25 -21.92
C LEU A 414 -15.05 7.12 -23.42
N PRO A 415 -13.79 6.80 -23.76
CA PRO A 415 -13.43 6.45 -25.13
C PRO A 415 -14.14 5.18 -25.56
N SER A 416 -14.71 5.18 -26.77
CA SER A 416 -15.55 4.07 -27.29
C SER A 416 -14.81 2.73 -27.34
N ASP A 417 -13.51 2.74 -27.62
CA ASP A 417 -12.64 1.56 -27.70
C ASP A 417 -12.26 0.98 -26.31
N LYS A 418 -12.51 1.72 -25.23
CA LYS A 418 -12.13 1.31 -23.86
C LYS A 418 -13.28 0.72 -23.05
N ALA A 419 -14.54 0.95 -23.46
CA ALA A 419 -15.71 0.57 -22.67
C ALA A 419 -15.77 -0.94 -22.39
N ALA A 420 -15.45 -1.78 -23.36
CA ALA A 420 -15.48 -3.24 -23.21
C ALA A 420 -14.23 -3.79 -22.52
N ALA A 421 -13.06 -3.21 -22.80
CA ALA A 421 -11.77 -3.74 -22.31
C ALA A 421 -11.55 -3.52 -20.81
N LEU A 422 -12.16 -2.48 -20.21
CA LEU A 422 -11.90 -2.05 -18.85
C LEU A 422 -13.03 -2.28 -17.85
N ASP A 423 -14.14 -2.92 -18.26
CA ASP A 423 -15.34 -3.09 -17.39
C ASP A 423 -15.81 -1.78 -16.75
N VAL A 424 -16.05 -0.77 -17.56
CA VAL A 424 -16.45 0.55 -17.07
C VAL A 424 -17.96 0.61 -16.90
N LEU A 425 -18.39 1.10 -15.73
CA LEU A 425 -19.75 1.60 -15.53
C LEU A 425 -19.81 3.00 -16.13
N PRO A 426 -20.73 3.29 -17.07
CA PRO A 426 -20.80 4.61 -17.73
C PRO A 426 -21.44 5.68 -16.83
N ILE A 427 -21.04 5.70 -15.56
CA ILE A 427 -21.52 6.65 -14.54
C ILE A 427 -20.35 7.30 -13.83
N SER A 428 -20.55 8.51 -13.34
CA SER A 428 -19.66 9.15 -12.37
C SER A 428 -20.38 9.24 -11.02
N VAL A 429 -19.69 8.87 -9.96
CA VAL A 429 -20.20 9.10 -8.59
C VAL A 429 -19.91 10.51 -8.09
N GLY A 430 -19.31 11.37 -8.92
CA GLY A 430 -19.14 12.81 -8.69
C GLY A 430 -18.07 13.20 -7.68
N THR A 431 -17.22 12.27 -7.21
CA THR A 431 -16.09 12.59 -6.31
C THR A 431 -15.09 13.50 -7.02
N ASP A 432 -14.15 14.08 -6.24
CA ASP A 432 -13.11 14.96 -6.79
C ASP A 432 -12.38 14.26 -7.96
N PRO A 433 -12.31 14.88 -9.13
CA PRO A 433 -11.70 14.27 -10.31
C PRO A 433 -10.18 14.46 -10.39
N GLY A 434 -9.59 15.22 -9.47
CA GLY A 434 -8.21 15.70 -9.59
C GLY A 434 -7.19 14.57 -9.72
N LEU A 435 -7.26 13.55 -8.88
CA LEU A 435 -6.35 12.41 -8.96
C LEU A 435 -6.44 11.69 -10.32
N ALA A 436 -7.65 11.53 -10.87
CA ALA A 436 -7.86 10.81 -12.12
C ALA A 436 -7.59 11.63 -13.38
N LEU A 437 -7.66 12.97 -13.29
CA LEU A 437 -7.56 13.86 -14.46
C LEU A 437 -6.34 14.79 -14.42
N LYS A 438 -5.75 15.03 -13.24
CA LYS A 438 -4.72 16.06 -13.04
C LYS A 438 -3.42 15.52 -12.47
N THR A 439 -3.18 14.22 -12.59
CA THR A 439 -1.91 13.61 -12.16
C THR A 439 -1.33 12.71 -13.23
N ARG A 440 -0.04 12.36 -13.09
CA ARG A 440 0.68 11.47 -14.01
C ARG A 440 0.11 10.06 -14.08
N LYS A 441 -0.57 9.61 -13.03
CA LYS A 441 -1.25 8.31 -12.97
C LYS A 441 -2.76 8.43 -13.14
N GLY A 442 -3.22 9.54 -13.67
CA GLY A 442 -4.63 9.76 -13.96
C GLY A 442 -5.06 9.01 -15.21
N THR A 443 -6.08 8.16 -15.08
CA THR A 443 -6.63 7.36 -16.18
C THR A 443 -8.00 7.83 -16.64
N GLY A 444 -8.59 8.78 -15.93
CA GLY A 444 -9.99 9.17 -16.13
C GLY A 444 -10.99 8.32 -15.35
N TYR A 445 -10.52 7.30 -14.63
CA TYR A 445 -11.38 6.34 -13.92
C TYR A 445 -11.08 6.29 -12.43
N TYR A 446 -12.09 5.84 -11.67
CA TYR A 446 -11.94 5.38 -10.29
C TYR A 446 -12.47 3.95 -10.18
N LYS A 447 -11.71 3.06 -9.54
CA LYS A 447 -12.21 1.72 -9.26
C LYS A 447 -13.27 1.75 -8.15
N VAL A 448 -14.24 0.85 -8.23
CA VAL A 448 -15.15 0.57 -7.13
C VAL A 448 -14.39 -0.20 -6.04
N PRO A 449 -14.12 0.40 -4.87
CA PRO A 449 -13.37 -0.28 -3.82
C PRO A 449 -14.22 -1.34 -3.13
N SER A 450 -13.60 -2.40 -2.63
CA SER A 450 -14.29 -3.32 -1.71
C SER A 450 -14.60 -2.62 -0.38
N LEU A 451 -15.77 -2.91 0.21
CA LEU A 451 -16.13 -2.43 1.54
C LEU A 451 -15.67 -3.36 2.65
N LYS A 452 -15.08 -4.51 2.36
CA LYS A 452 -14.49 -5.38 3.38
C LYS A 452 -13.43 -4.64 4.17
N GLY A 453 -13.52 -4.69 5.49
CA GLY A 453 -12.57 -4.02 6.39
C GLY A 453 -12.79 -2.51 6.53
N VAL A 454 -13.91 -1.94 6.07
CA VAL A 454 -14.19 -0.50 6.25
C VAL A 454 -14.18 -0.09 7.73
N TRP A 455 -14.48 -1.00 8.65
CA TRP A 455 -14.53 -0.75 10.08
C TRP A 455 -13.15 -0.43 10.71
N TYR A 456 -12.03 -0.93 10.12
CA TYR A 456 -10.68 -0.63 10.63
C TYR A 456 -9.91 0.35 9.76
N ARG A 457 -10.22 0.44 8.45
CA ARG A 457 -9.38 1.15 7.49
C ARG A 457 -9.31 2.66 7.74
N GLY A 458 -10.36 3.28 8.24
CA GLY A 458 -10.44 4.73 8.44
C GLY A 458 -10.05 5.55 7.20
N HIS A 459 -10.39 6.83 7.15
CA HIS A 459 -10.34 7.71 5.98
C HIS A 459 -10.87 7.08 4.70
N TYR A 460 -11.86 7.69 4.12
CA TYR A 460 -12.60 7.18 2.97
C TYR A 460 -12.41 8.10 1.76
N LEU A 461 -12.91 7.65 0.61
CA LEU A 461 -12.67 8.19 -0.72
C LEU A 461 -11.21 7.97 -1.17
N HIS A 462 -10.95 8.30 -2.46
CA HIS A 462 -9.65 8.08 -3.09
C HIS A 462 -8.54 8.99 -2.55
N ASP A 463 -8.93 10.12 -1.97
CA ASP A 463 -8.05 11.13 -1.38
C ASP A 463 -8.02 11.12 0.16
N GLY A 464 -8.83 10.29 0.80
CA GLY A 464 -8.90 10.20 2.26
C GLY A 464 -9.57 11.39 2.93
N SER A 465 -10.39 12.16 2.21
CA SER A 465 -11.01 13.40 2.72
C SER A 465 -12.03 13.16 3.84
N ALA A 466 -12.78 12.06 3.80
CA ALA A 466 -13.69 11.71 4.88
C ALA A 466 -13.00 10.81 5.92
N ALA A 467 -12.95 11.23 7.18
CA ALA A 467 -12.24 10.50 8.24
C ALA A 467 -13.02 9.31 8.80
N SER A 468 -14.35 9.34 8.75
CA SER A 468 -15.22 8.32 9.36
C SER A 468 -16.41 7.95 8.48
N LEU A 469 -17.10 6.86 8.82
CA LEU A 469 -18.36 6.50 8.16
C LEU A 469 -19.45 7.52 8.46
N GLU A 470 -19.45 8.08 9.66
CA GLU A 470 -20.37 9.15 10.05
C GLU A 470 -20.22 10.34 9.11
N GLU A 471 -18.98 10.77 8.85
CA GLU A 471 -18.67 11.85 7.92
C GLU A 471 -19.06 11.51 6.47
N MET A 472 -18.87 10.26 6.04
CA MET A 472 -19.30 9.81 4.70
C MET A 472 -20.81 10.01 4.47
N PHE A 473 -21.61 9.86 5.52
CA PHE A 473 -23.07 9.99 5.46
C PHE A 473 -23.61 11.31 6.05
N ASP A 474 -22.74 12.27 6.37
CA ASP A 474 -23.13 13.62 6.75
C ASP A 474 -23.47 14.45 5.51
N PRO A 475 -24.72 14.93 5.32
CA PRO A 475 -25.05 15.79 4.20
C PRO A 475 -24.31 17.14 4.23
N GLY A 476 -23.94 17.64 5.42
CA GLY A 476 -23.17 18.89 5.60
C GLY A 476 -21.81 18.86 4.91
N ARG A 477 -21.24 17.67 4.67
CA ARG A 477 -19.97 17.55 3.95
C ARG A 477 -19.97 18.08 2.51
N LEU A 478 -21.15 18.34 1.94
CA LEU A 478 -21.29 18.91 0.60
C LEU A 478 -21.12 20.43 0.57
N GLU A 479 -21.14 21.09 1.73
CA GLU A 479 -21.05 22.54 1.84
C GLU A 479 -19.60 23.02 1.65
N GLU A 480 -19.39 24.14 0.96
CA GLU A 480 -18.04 24.70 0.72
C GLU A 480 -17.36 25.17 2.01
N THR A 481 -18.13 25.44 3.06
CA THR A 481 -17.65 25.82 4.39
C THR A 481 -17.30 24.63 5.28
N TYR A 482 -17.48 23.40 4.77
CA TYR A 482 -17.22 22.20 5.54
C TYR A 482 -15.74 22.05 5.89
N VAL A 483 -15.45 21.56 7.08
CA VAL A 483 -14.09 21.23 7.54
C VAL A 483 -13.92 19.72 7.54
N PRO A 484 -13.29 19.14 6.51
CA PRO A 484 -13.03 17.70 6.46
C PRO A 484 -12.28 17.17 7.68
N GLY A 485 -12.69 16.02 8.19
CA GLY A 485 -11.96 15.32 9.24
C GLY A 485 -10.70 14.62 8.73
N GLY A 486 -10.65 14.32 7.42
CA GLY A 486 -9.53 13.69 6.74
C GLY A 486 -8.63 14.67 6.00
N TRP A 487 -8.18 14.27 4.81
CA TRP A 487 -7.28 15.09 4.00
C TRP A 487 -7.90 16.42 3.58
N LEU A 488 -7.09 17.44 3.68
CA LEU A 488 -7.43 18.81 3.24
C LEU A 488 -6.24 19.35 2.42
N PRO A 489 -6.49 20.00 1.27
CA PRO A 489 -5.41 20.58 0.46
C PRO A 489 -4.57 21.60 1.24
N PRO A 490 -3.27 21.70 0.92
CA PRO A 490 -2.39 22.66 1.54
C PRO A 490 -2.93 24.09 1.51
N GLY A 491 -2.92 24.76 2.66
CA GLY A 491 -3.35 26.15 2.81
C GLY A 491 -4.87 26.37 2.80
N GLN A 492 -5.67 25.31 2.70
CA GLN A 492 -7.14 25.41 2.83
C GLN A 492 -7.59 25.13 4.26
N LYS A 493 -8.63 25.82 4.72
CA LYS A 493 -9.28 25.59 6.02
C LYS A 493 -10.59 24.83 5.88
N THR A 494 -11.26 24.95 4.74
CA THR A 494 -12.55 24.34 4.43
C THR A 494 -12.53 23.75 3.04
N ARG A 495 -13.31 22.71 2.81
CA ARG A 495 -13.51 22.08 1.51
C ARG A 495 -14.75 21.20 1.52
N ALA A 496 -15.61 21.35 0.52
CA ALA A 496 -16.68 20.39 0.29
C ALA A 496 -16.14 19.01 -0.07
N ILE A 497 -16.65 17.95 0.56
CA ILE A 497 -16.41 16.55 0.16
C ILE A 497 -17.51 16.13 -0.80
N LYS A 498 -17.34 16.43 -2.09
CA LYS A 498 -18.33 16.22 -3.14
C LYS A 498 -18.45 14.77 -3.60
N GLY A 499 -19.60 14.48 -4.19
CA GLY A 499 -19.90 13.18 -4.80
C GLY A 499 -20.26 12.08 -3.82
N HIS A 500 -20.47 10.88 -4.33
CA HIS A 500 -20.91 9.69 -3.59
C HIS A 500 -22.10 9.99 -2.65
N THR A 501 -23.16 10.54 -3.22
CA THR A 501 -24.30 11.09 -2.46
C THR A 501 -25.29 10.02 -1.98
N PHE A 502 -25.01 8.76 -2.18
CA PHE A 502 -25.84 7.64 -1.71
C PHE A 502 -25.95 7.64 -0.19
N GLY A 503 -27.17 7.48 0.31
CA GLY A 503 -27.44 7.47 1.75
C GLY A 503 -27.44 8.83 2.45
N LEU A 504 -27.17 9.94 1.78
CA LEU A 504 -27.19 11.28 2.42
C LEU A 504 -28.62 11.78 2.77
N LYS A 505 -29.66 11.18 2.17
CA LYS A 505 -31.06 11.51 2.45
C LYS A 505 -31.67 10.65 3.56
N LEU A 506 -30.92 9.74 4.13
CA LEU A 506 -31.37 8.90 5.22
C LEU A 506 -31.64 9.74 6.48
N ASN A 507 -32.66 9.39 7.21
CA ASN A 507 -32.88 9.94 8.55
C ASN A 507 -31.79 9.45 9.54
N PRO A 508 -31.64 10.09 10.70
CA PRO A 508 -30.57 9.72 11.65
C PRO A 508 -30.55 8.23 12.03
N THR A 509 -31.70 7.63 12.29
CA THR A 509 -31.82 6.22 12.68
C THR A 509 -31.37 5.29 11.54
N GLU A 510 -31.85 5.53 10.33
CA GLU A 510 -31.47 4.76 9.15
C GLU A 510 -29.96 4.88 8.86
N ARG A 511 -29.40 6.07 9.04
CA ARG A 511 -27.96 6.32 8.88
C ARG A 511 -27.15 5.49 9.87
N GLU A 512 -27.55 5.48 11.14
CA GLU A 512 -26.88 4.66 12.16
C GLU A 512 -26.99 3.15 11.86
N GLN A 513 -28.15 2.68 11.38
CA GLN A 513 -28.36 1.30 10.99
C GLN A 513 -27.45 0.92 9.80
N LEU A 514 -27.37 1.78 8.77
CA LEU A 514 -26.49 1.57 7.64
C LEU A 514 -25.02 1.49 8.08
N ILE A 515 -24.59 2.41 8.94
CA ILE A 515 -23.21 2.43 9.48
C ILE A 515 -22.95 1.16 10.32
N ALA A 516 -23.91 0.73 11.14
CA ALA A 516 -23.79 -0.52 11.90
C ALA A 516 -23.56 -1.72 10.98
N PHE A 517 -24.33 -1.84 9.89
CA PHE A 517 -24.10 -2.87 8.88
C PHE A 517 -22.71 -2.76 8.23
N LEU A 518 -22.33 -1.58 7.75
CA LEU A 518 -21.01 -1.38 7.11
C LEU A 518 -19.86 -1.76 8.04
N ARG A 519 -19.99 -1.52 9.33
CA ARG A 519 -18.99 -1.92 10.33
C ARG A 519 -18.85 -3.43 10.50
N THR A 520 -19.85 -4.20 10.09
CA THR A 520 -19.75 -5.67 10.12
C THR A 520 -18.97 -6.27 8.94
N LEU A 521 -18.64 -5.45 7.92
CA LEU A 521 -17.92 -5.87 6.73
C LEU A 521 -16.41 -5.82 7.00
#